data_7fb93f8788b7ee6faa7c405b3a195701
#
_entry.id   7fb93f8788b7ee6faa7c405b3a195701
#
_cell.length_a   1.000
_cell.length_b   1.000
_cell.length_c   1.000
_cell.angle_alpha   90.00
_cell.angle_beta   90.00
_cell.angle_gamma   90.00
#
_symmetry.space_group_name_H-M   'P 1'
#
loop_
_entity.id
_entity.type
_entity.pdbx_description
1 polymer ?
#
loop_
_entity_poly.entity_id
_entity_poly.type
_entity_poly.pdbx_seq_one_letter_code
_entity_poly.pdbx_strand_id
1 'polypeptide(L)'
;MKHAIMIMAHKNVEHLCRIIGYFNRQCEVFIHVDKKTRFSLHEKEMLKRMGQIRFFSQKYEVNWGGTSVLECEMFLMRKALEQSDADYFHLLSGQDYPVRPLSEFLDFFVQNDGKEFVQYSQLPHPHWEDGTYRRLQYYYPYDLASDKEKPREWVREQVKQQVVRGLKRPIPDEFDHLYGGSQWFSITRKAVKRLLEYTRDHPSFYQRMWMTFAPEECYVATVLVNLLDKDCIQSTNLRFIHWHFENGNRPANLGKEHFHYLLEKECFFARKMESPYCEDLLPYVDKYLLADSEIQQTATGAWKYEGYRKYEIEEAFGDFVVRFCQDVSIVKALDIGCGAGCYVSQWRKRGLQFAGYDANPYTPALSQLLLPDGDTPCGVADLTDTLEIAEPFDLVVCKDVLPYVPSEMEHVAIHNLAALSSHFILLSWKVPTSLEGVCFRKMQEEDLLAHFEEEGFVVERYITTMLHMTLNRQDCCMLTKKGMQIMNK
;
A
#
# COMPACT_ATOMS: atom_id res chain seq x y z
N MET A 1 -10.39 14.02 19.45
CA MET A 1 -11.04 12.72 19.18
C MET A 1 -10.28 11.63 19.90
N LYS A 2 -10.95 10.64 20.49
CA LYS A 2 -10.34 9.50 21.17
C LYS A 2 -10.60 8.22 20.38
N HIS A 3 -9.67 7.27 20.43
CA HIS A 3 -9.70 6.05 19.63
C HIS A 3 -9.54 4.81 20.52
N ALA A 4 -10.40 3.81 20.31
CA ALA A 4 -10.26 2.46 20.88
C ALA A 4 -9.67 1.52 19.85
N ILE A 5 -8.48 1.01 20.12
CA ILE A 5 -7.75 0.09 19.24
C ILE A 5 -7.95 -1.32 19.77
N MET A 6 -8.77 -2.10 19.08
CA MET A 6 -9.09 -3.48 19.43
C MET A 6 -8.18 -4.43 18.65
N ILE A 7 -7.34 -5.21 19.34
CA ILE A 7 -6.36 -6.08 18.69
C ILE A 7 -6.68 -7.54 19.01
N MET A 8 -6.86 -8.35 17.99
CA MET A 8 -6.92 -9.81 18.08
C MET A 8 -5.56 -10.40 17.74
N ALA A 9 -4.88 -11.00 18.70
CA ALA A 9 -3.52 -11.52 18.56
C ALA A 9 -3.43 -13.00 18.96
N HIS A 10 -2.42 -13.70 18.40
CA HIS A 10 -2.19 -15.13 18.72
C HIS A 10 -0.71 -15.52 18.76
N LYS A 11 0.21 -14.59 18.49
CA LYS A 11 1.65 -14.87 18.46
C LYS A 11 2.46 -13.57 18.41
N ASN A 12 3.78 -13.68 18.45
CA ASN A 12 4.77 -12.63 18.21
C ASN A 12 4.57 -11.37 19.08
N VAL A 13 4.93 -11.47 20.35
CA VAL A 13 4.79 -10.38 21.33
C VAL A 13 5.61 -9.16 20.95
N GLU A 14 6.80 -9.32 20.38
CA GLU A 14 7.65 -8.21 19.97
C GLU A 14 6.97 -7.36 18.90
N HIS A 15 6.41 -8.01 17.89
CA HIS A 15 5.62 -7.33 16.86
C HIS A 15 4.39 -6.65 17.44
N LEU A 16 3.69 -7.33 18.36
CA LEU A 16 2.54 -6.76 19.06
C LEU A 16 2.93 -5.51 19.87
N CYS A 17 4.06 -5.53 20.56
CA CYS A 17 4.58 -4.36 21.26
C CYS A 17 4.91 -3.19 20.32
N ARG A 18 5.45 -3.47 19.13
CA ARG A 18 5.66 -2.44 18.10
C ARG A 18 4.35 -1.79 17.65
N ILE A 19 3.32 -2.60 17.36
CA ILE A 19 1.97 -2.08 17.01
C ILE A 19 1.43 -1.19 18.13
N ILE A 20 1.50 -1.64 19.39
CA ILE A 20 1.00 -0.87 20.54
C ILE A 20 1.80 0.41 20.73
N GLY A 21 3.13 0.34 20.58
CA GLY A 21 4.03 1.47 20.74
C GLY A 21 3.83 2.60 19.72
N TYR A 22 3.20 2.31 18.59
CA TYR A 22 2.80 3.31 17.60
C TYR A 22 1.74 4.28 18.15
N PHE A 23 0.86 3.81 19.01
CA PHE A 23 -0.26 4.60 19.53
C PHE A 23 0.15 5.48 20.73
N ASN A 24 -0.41 6.68 20.80
CA ASN A 24 -0.21 7.64 21.89
C ASN A 24 -1.38 7.63 22.88
N ARG A 25 -1.41 8.64 23.76
CA ARG A 25 -2.45 8.78 24.81
C ARG A 25 -3.87 9.04 24.28
N GLN A 26 -4.04 9.38 23.01
CA GLN A 26 -5.36 9.53 22.38
C GLN A 26 -5.96 8.19 21.98
N CYS A 27 -5.17 7.11 22.04
CA CYS A 27 -5.54 5.76 21.68
C CYS A 27 -5.49 4.85 22.92
N GLU A 28 -6.60 4.20 23.22
CA GLU A 28 -6.69 3.18 24.27
C GLU A 28 -6.73 1.79 23.63
N VAL A 29 -5.85 0.89 24.06
CA VAL A 29 -5.67 -0.42 23.44
C VAL A 29 -6.40 -1.52 24.22
N PHE A 30 -7.22 -2.29 23.52
CA PHE A 30 -8.00 -3.42 24.01
C PHE A 30 -7.51 -4.69 23.30
N ILE A 31 -6.91 -5.62 24.03
CA ILE A 31 -6.28 -6.79 23.44
C ILE A 31 -6.96 -8.07 23.88
N HIS A 32 -7.24 -8.93 22.91
CA HIS A 32 -7.49 -10.34 23.14
C HIS A 32 -6.39 -11.16 22.51
N VAL A 33 -5.71 -11.96 23.33
CA VAL A 33 -4.75 -12.96 22.87
C VAL A 33 -5.44 -14.32 22.89
N ASP A 34 -5.30 -15.07 21.80
CA ASP A 34 -5.88 -16.42 21.69
C ASP A 34 -5.51 -17.28 22.92
N LYS A 35 -6.49 -17.91 23.51
CA LYS A 35 -6.32 -18.75 24.70
C LYS A 35 -5.30 -19.89 24.48
N LYS A 36 -5.13 -20.36 23.25
CA LYS A 36 -4.14 -21.37 22.86
C LYS A 36 -2.71 -20.86 22.94
N THR A 37 -2.51 -19.53 22.90
CA THR A 37 -1.18 -18.91 22.90
C THR A 37 -0.56 -19.01 24.30
N ARG A 38 0.66 -19.54 24.36
CA ARG A 38 1.45 -19.62 25.59
C ARG A 38 2.57 -18.59 25.54
N PHE A 39 2.36 -17.46 26.21
CA PHE A 39 3.41 -16.49 26.41
C PHE A 39 4.29 -16.85 27.61
N SER A 40 5.60 -16.65 27.47
CA SER A 40 6.56 -16.70 28.56
C SER A 40 6.27 -15.60 29.60
N LEU A 41 6.87 -15.73 30.78
CA LEU A 41 6.78 -14.67 31.81
C LEU A 41 7.37 -13.35 31.30
N HIS A 42 8.47 -13.41 30.56
CA HIS A 42 9.12 -12.24 29.98
C HIS A 42 8.18 -11.50 29.01
N GLU A 43 7.56 -12.21 28.07
CA GLU A 43 6.62 -11.64 27.10
C GLU A 43 5.39 -11.00 27.77
N LYS A 44 4.88 -11.64 28.83
CA LYS A 44 3.77 -11.04 29.63
C LYS A 44 4.18 -9.75 30.33
N GLU A 45 5.41 -9.69 30.85
CA GLU A 45 5.93 -8.47 31.46
C GLU A 45 6.18 -7.36 30.42
N MET A 46 6.63 -7.69 29.22
CA MET A 46 6.72 -6.72 28.12
C MET A 46 5.37 -6.06 27.86
N LEU A 47 4.33 -6.85 27.66
CA LEU A 47 2.97 -6.32 27.44
C LEU A 47 2.46 -5.47 28.60
N LYS A 48 2.66 -5.92 29.85
CA LYS A 48 2.20 -5.17 31.04
C LYS A 48 2.85 -3.77 31.18
N ARG A 49 4.04 -3.58 30.63
CA ARG A 49 4.74 -2.29 30.63
C ARG A 49 4.21 -1.30 29.60
N MET A 50 3.38 -1.76 28.67
CA MET A 50 2.79 -0.91 27.63
C MET A 50 1.62 -0.10 28.23
N GLY A 51 1.86 1.18 28.54
CA GLY A 51 0.90 2.06 29.22
C GLY A 51 -0.39 2.36 28.43
N GLN A 52 -0.43 2.05 27.14
CA GLN A 52 -1.60 2.21 26.27
C GLN A 52 -2.64 1.09 26.44
N ILE A 53 -2.25 -0.05 27.04
CA ILE A 53 -3.17 -1.18 27.21
C ILE A 53 -4.17 -0.88 28.33
N ARG A 54 -5.43 -0.68 27.93
CA ARG A 54 -6.57 -0.49 28.82
C ARG A 54 -7.19 -1.80 29.26
N PHE A 55 -7.22 -2.79 28.37
CA PHE A 55 -7.84 -4.09 28.62
C PHE A 55 -7.04 -5.23 27.97
N PHE A 56 -6.83 -6.30 28.73
CA PHE A 56 -6.16 -7.51 28.25
C PHE A 56 -7.00 -8.75 28.60
N SER A 57 -7.15 -9.68 27.65
CA SER A 57 -7.88 -10.92 27.84
C SER A 57 -7.25 -12.09 27.06
N GLN A 58 -7.41 -13.31 27.62
CA GLN A 58 -7.19 -14.60 26.95
C GLN A 58 -8.41 -15.53 27.14
N LYS A 59 -9.62 -14.97 26.98
CA LYS A 59 -10.87 -15.69 27.30
C LYS A 59 -11.19 -16.75 26.26
N TYR A 60 -11.10 -16.40 24.98
CA TYR A 60 -11.56 -17.24 23.86
C TYR A 60 -10.41 -18.01 23.22
N GLU A 61 -10.73 -19.26 22.85
CA GLU A 61 -9.95 -20.03 21.89
C GLU A 61 -10.47 -19.66 20.49
N VAL A 62 -9.67 -18.91 19.72
CA VAL A 62 -10.09 -18.35 18.44
C VAL A 62 -9.64 -19.28 17.31
N ASN A 63 -10.60 -19.82 16.56
CA ASN A 63 -10.35 -20.73 15.45
C ASN A 63 -10.68 -20.05 14.12
N TRP A 64 -9.70 -20.01 13.21
CA TRP A 64 -9.86 -19.39 11.90
C TRP A 64 -11.09 -19.96 11.16
N GLY A 65 -11.94 -19.06 10.68
CA GLY A 65 -13.17 -19.42 9.98
C GLY A 65 -14.31 -19.90 10.89
N GLY A 66 -14.09 -19.97 12.21
CA GLY A 66 -15.07 -20.39 13.21
C GLY A 66 -15.87 -19.23 13.81
N THR A 67 -16.93 -19.55 14.51
CA THR A 67 -17.79 -18.59 15.22
C THR A 67 -17.03 -17.85 16.32
N SER A 68 -16.02 -18.50 16.90
CA SER A 68 -15.16 -17.93 17.94
C SER A 68 -14.45 -16.63 17.53
N VAL A 69 -14.23 -16.40 16.23
CA VAL A 69 -13.71 -15.12 15.71
C VAL A 69 -14.70 -14.01 15.96
N LEU A 70 -15.95 -14.17 15.54
CA LEU A 70 -17.03 -13.20 15.76
C LEU A 70 -17.32 -12.98 17.27
N GLU A 71 -17.30 -14.05 18.06
CA GLU A 71 -17.51 -13.95 19.52
C GLU A 71 -16.42 -13.11 20.19
N CYS A 72 -15.17 -13.30 19.79
CA CYS A 72 -14.03 -12.52 20.29
C CYS A 72 -14.11 -11.05 19.87
N GLU A 73 -14.48 -10.78 18.63
CA GLU A 73 -14.68 -9.45 18.10
C GLU A 73 -15.78 -8.69 18.85
N MET A 74 -16.96 -9.29 18.98
CA MET A 74 -18.08 -8.72 19.74
C MET A 74 -17.75 -8.52 21.23
N PHE A 75 -16.94 -9.40 21.79
CA PHE A 75 -16.45 -9.25 23.16
C PHE A 75 -15.51 -8.05 23.31
N LEU A 76 -14.55 -7.86 22.42
CA LEU A 76 -13.66 -6.71 22.43
C LEU A 76 -14.41 -5.39 22.24
N MET A 77 -15.35 -5.33 21.28
CA MET A 77 -16.21 -4.15 21.09
C MET A 77 -16.99 -3.79 22.35
N ARG A 78 -17.57 -4.78 23.03
CA ARG A 78 -18.30 -4.58 24.26
C ARG A 78 -17.40 -4.05 25.37
N LYS A 79 -16.20 -4.64 25.53
CA LYS A 79 -15.23 -4.19 26.54
C LYS A 79 -14.70 -2.80 26.25
N ALA A 80 -14.43 -2.48 25.01
CA ALA A 80 -13.99 -1.14 24.60
C ALA A 80 -15.11 -0.10 24.81
N LEU A 81 -16.37 -0.43 24.51
CA LEU A 81 -17.49 0.48 24.74
C LEU A 81 -17.76 0.71 26.24
N GLU A 82 -17.61 -0.32 27.08
CA GLU A 82 -17.82 -0.26 28.53
C GLU A 82 -16.74 0.54 29.27
N GLN A 83 -15.48 0.48 28.81
CA GLN A 83 -14.30 0.96 29.55
C GLN A 83 -13.62 2.18 28.94
N SER A 84 -14.13 2.69 27.81
CA SER A 84 -13.57 3.83 27.11
C SER A 84 -14.67 4.83 26.74
N ASP A 85 -14.30 6.10 26.61
CA ASP A 85 -15.11 7.16 26.00
C ASP A 85 -14.68 7.46 24.54
N ALA A 86 -13.99 6.51 23.89
CA ALA A 86 -13.52 6.65 22.52
C ALA A 86 -14.66 6.99 21.55
N ASP A 87 -14.35 7.84 20.59
CA ASP A 87 -15.25 8.25 19.51
C ASP A 87 -15.26 7.22 18.37
N TYR A 88 -14.07 6.66 18.07
CA TYR A 88 -13.86 5.63 17.06
C TYR A 88 -13.30 4.33 17.61
N PHE A 89 -13.68 3.22 16.99
CA PHE A 89 -13.28 1.85 17.31
C PHE A 89 -12.67 1.18 16.08
N HIS A 90 -11.44 0.71 16.23
CA HIS A 90 -10.65 0.12 15.15
C HIS A 90 -10.33 -1.33 15.46
N LEU A 91 -10.71 -2.26 14.57
CA LEU A 91 -10.35 -3.66 14.74
C LEU A 91 -9.07 -3.98 13.96
N LEU A 92 -8.05 -4.46 14.66
CA LEU A 92 -6.75 -4.85 14.12
C LEU A 92 -6.43 -6.30 14.47
N SER A 93 -5.55 -6.89 13.67
CA SER A 93 -4.86 -8.14 13.97
C SER A 93 -3.49 -7.89 14.59
N GLY A 94 -3.00 -8.83 15.41
CA GLY A 94 -1.59 -8.87 15.80
C GLY A 94 -0.60 -9.12 14.65
N GLN A 95 -1.07 -9.21 13.41
CA GLN A 95 -0.27 -9.31 12.18
C GLN A 95 -0.39 -8.05 11.29
N ASP A 96 -1.08 -7.03 11.75
CA ASP A 96 -1.14 -5.73 11.08
C ASP A 96 0.09 -4.90 11.48
N TYR A 97 0.41 -3.88 10.70
CA TYR A 97 1.42 -2.89 11.05
C TYR A 97 1.02 -1.52 10.50
N PRO A 98 1.25 -0.42 11.25
CA PRO A 98 0.97 0.92 10.76
C PRO A 98 1.88 1.26 9.57
N VAL A 99 1.36 2.04 8.63
CA VAL A 99 2.06 2.46 7.41
C VAL A 99 1.86 3.94 7.08
N ARG A 100 1.38 4.71 8.04
CA ARG A 100 1.31 6.19 8.00
C ARG A 100 1.64 6.73 9.37
N PRO A 101 2.13 7.99 9.49
CA PRO A 101 2.35 8.64 10.77
C PRO A 101 1.07 8.67 11.61
N LEU A 102 1.22 8.59 12.92
CA LEU A 102 0.05 8.64 13.83
C LEU A 102 -0.72 9.96 13.71
N SER A 103 -0.01 11.07 13.43
CA SER A 103 -0.63 12.38 13.18
C SER A 103 -1.61 12.31 12.01
N GLU A 104 -1.20 11.74 10.87
CA GLU A 104 -2.09 11.56 9.71
C GLU A 104 -3.31 10.70 10.04
N PHE A 105 -3.11 9.61 10.79
CA PHE A 105 -4.21 8.76 11.23
C PHE A 105 -5.23 9.55 12.09
N LEU A 106 -4.77 10.31 13.06
CA LEU A 106 -5.64 11.08 13.94
C LEU A 106 -6.38 12.19 13.17
N ASP A 107 -5.68 12.92 12.32
CA ASP A 107 -6.25 14.01 11.51
C ASP A 107 -7.27 13.49 10.50
N PHE A 108 -7.03 12.33 9.90
CA PHE A 108 -7.98 11.69 8.98
C PHE A 108 -9.35 11.47 9.66
N PHE A 109 -9.37 10.94 10.88
CA PHE A 109 -10.64 10.71 11.59
C PHE A 109 -11.31 11.99 12.08
N VAL A 110 -10.54 13.05 12.35
CA VAL A 110 -11.10 14.39 12.61
C VAL A 110 -11.80 14.94 11.36
N GLN A 111 -11.17 14.80 10.19
CA GLN A 111 -11.73 15.28 8.91
C GLN A 111 -12.91 14.44 8.43
N ASN A 112 -12.98 13.17 8.85
CA ASN A 112 -14.02 12.22 8.47
C ASN A 112 -14.94 11.85 9.66
N ASP A 113 -15.17 12.77 10.58
CA ASP A 113 -16.02 12.53 11.74
C ASP A 113 -17.42 12.07 11.33
N GLY A 114 -17.89 11.02 12.00
CA GLY A 114 -19.20 10.40 11.71
C GLY A 114 -19.24 9.45 10.52
N LYS A 115 -18.12 9.22 9.81
CA LYS A 115 -18.04 8.21 8.74
C LYS A 115 -17.68 6.84 9.29
N GLU A 116 -18.26 5.81 8.70
CA GLU A 116 -18.05 4.40 9.05
C GLU A 116 -17.23 3.72 7.96
N PHE A 117 -16.06 3.23 8.29
CA PHE A 117 -15.16 2.56 7.33
C PHE A 117 -15.33 1.05 7.44
N VAL A 118 -16.21 0.51 6.60
CA VAL A 118 -16.58 -0.90 6.54
C VAL A 118 -16.57 -1.33 5.08
N GLN A 119 -15.63 -2.17 4.69
CA GLN A 119 -15.62 -2.73 3.35
C GLN A 119 -16.72 -3.77 3.23
N TYR A 120 -17.64 -3.59 2.26
CA TYR A 120 -18.76 -4.50 2.07
C TYR A 120 -19.16 -4.63 0.60
N SER A 121 -19.81 -5.74 0.31
CA SER A 121 -20.54 -5.97 -0.95
C SER A 121 -21.82 -6.71 -0.62
N GLN A 122 -22.90 -6.41 -1.36
CA GLN A 122 -24.14 -7.17 -1.21
C GLN A 122 -23.92 -8.63 -1.62
N LEU A 123 -24.50 -9.56 -0.89
CA LEU A 123 -24.51 -10.96 -1.31
C LEU A 123 -25.50 -11.19 -2.45
N PRO A 124 -25.14 -11.99 -3.46
CA PRO A 124 -23.92 -12.79 -3.60
C PRO A 124 -22.66 -11.94 -3.83
N HIS A 125 -21.59 -12.24 -3.05
CA HIS A 125 -20.35 -11.48 -3.12
C HIS A 125 -19.56 -11.84 -4.39
N PRO A 126 -19.20 -10.88 -5.26
CA PRO A 126 -18.66 -11.16 -6.60
C PRO A 126 -17.30 -11.87 -6.61
N HIS A 127 -16.51 -11.72 -5.54
CA HIS A 127 -15.15 -12.26 -5.46
C HIS A 127 -14.99 -13.45 -4.50
N TRP A 128 -16.07 -13.98 -3.96
CA TRP A 128 -16.00 -15.17 -3.11
C TRP A 128 -16.11 -16.46 -3.92
N GLU A 129 -15.07 -17.29 -3.86
CA GLU A 129 -14.94 -18.53 -4.66
C GLU A 129 -16.07 -19.55 -4.45
N ASP A 130 -16.71 -19.54 -3.27
CA ASP A 130 -17.71 -20.52 -2.87
C ASP A 130 -19.15 -20.13 -3.23
N GLY A 131 -19.33 -19.12 -4.08
CA GLY A 131 -20.64 -18.71 -4.56
C GLY A 131 -21.54 -18.16 -3.47
N THR A 132 -20.97 -17.59 -2.37
CA THR A 132 -21.65 -16.59 -1.57
C THR A 132 -22.56 -17.03 -0.43
N TYR A 133 -23.74 -17.58 -0.74
CA TYR A 133 -24.66 -18.08 0.30
C TYR A 133 -24.23 -19.41 0.90
N ARG A 134 -23.30 -20.12 0.29
CA ARG A 134 -22.85 -21.44 0.76
C ARG A 134 -22.32 -21.39 2.19
N ARG A 135 -21.63 -20.29 2.56
CA ARG A 135 -21.16 -20.07 3.94
C ARG A 135 -22.29 -20.08 4.95
N LEU A 136 -23.44 -19.53 4.59
CA LEU A 136 -24.64 -19.48 5.43
C LEU A 136 -25.50 -20.75 5.34
N GLN A 137 -25.39 -21.53 4.26
CA GLN A 137 -26.25 -22.66 3.97
C GLN A 137 -25.78 -24.02 4.55
N TYR A 138 -24.50 -24.09 4.94
CA TYR A 138 -23.92 -25.29 5.53
C TYR A 138 -23.27 -25.00 6.88
N TYR A 139 -23.06 -26.06 7.67
CA TYR A 139 -22.34 -25.96 8.93
C TYR A 139 -20.87 -26.21 8.70
N TYR A 140 -20.06 -25.27 9.16
CA TYR A 140 -18.58 -25.26 9.09
C TYR A 140 -18.02 -25.39 10.53
N PRO A 141 -17.82 -26.57 11.07
CA PRO A 141 -17.50 -26.77 12.48
C PRO A 141 -16.03 -26.52 12.81
N TYR A 142 -15.49 -25.36 12.44
CA TYR A 142 -14.09 -25.00 12.71
C TYR A 142 -13.77 -24.96 14.21
N ASP A 143 -14.71 -24.54 15.04
CA ASP A 143 -14.52 -24.51 16.49
C ASP A 143 -14.47 -25.88 17.13
N LEU A 144 -14.93 -26.92 16.41
CA LEU A 144 -14.83 -28.32 16.84
C LEU A 144 -13.67 -29.08 16.19
N ALA A 145 -12.83 -28.37 15.42
CA ALA A 145 -11.74 -28.96 14.68
C ALA A 145 -10.34 -28.58 15.25
N SER A 146 -10.29 -27.94 16.40
CA SER A 146 -9.02 -27.46 17.00
C SER A 146 -8.04 -28.59 17.38
N ASP A 147 -8.56 -29.78 17.66
CA ASP A 147 -7.81 -30.99 17.98
C ASP A 147 -7.42 -31.85 16.76
N LYS A 148 -7.87 -31.47 15.55
CA LYS A 148 -7.60 -32.24 14.33
C LYS A 148 -6.23 -31.90 13.76
N GLU A 149 -5.52 -32.89 13.24
CA GLU A 149 -4.23 -32.72 12.57
C GLU A 149 -4.33 -31.79 11.36
N LYS A 150 -5.45 -31.92 10.61
CA LYS A 150 -5.74 -31.10 9.43
C LYS A 150 -7.15 -30.47 9.51
N PRO A 151 -7.34 -29.42 10.32
CA PRO A 151 -8.67 -28.86 10.60
C PRO A 151 -9.45 -28.48 9.33
N ARG A 152 -8.78 -27.84 8.37
CA ARG A 152 -9.44 -27.38 7.11
C ARG A 152 -9.94 -28.54 6.25
N GLU A 153 -9.16 -29.60 6.13
CA GLU A 153 -9.54 -30.80 5.37
C GLU A 153 -10.70 -31.51 6.04
N TRP A 154 -10.64 -31.65 7.35
CA TRP A 154 -11.74 -32.26 8.13
C TRP A 154 -13.05 -31.49 7.97
N VAL A 155 -13.05 -30.16 8.10
CA VAL A 155 -14.25 -29.33 7.92
C VAL A 155 -14.77 -29.44 6.49
N ARG A 156 -13.91 -29.42 5.47
CA ARG A 156 -14.33 -29.62 4.07
C ARG A 156 -15.07 -30.94 3.88
N GLU A 157 -14.61 -32.02 4.49
CA GLU A 157 -15.26 -33.30 4.41
C GLU A 157 -16.64 -33.27 5.11
N GLN A 158 -16.78 -32.62 6.29
CA GLN A 158 -18.06 -32.44 6.94
C GLN A 158 -19.06 -31.67 6.06
N VAL A 159 -18.63 -30.60 5.39
CA VAL A 159 -19.46 -29.83 4.44
C VAL A 159 -19.87 -30.69 3.25
N LYS A 160 -18.92 -31.44 2.67
CA LYS A 160 -19.20 -32.36 1.55
C LYS A 160 -20.28 -33.39 1.91
N GLN A 161 -20.20 -33.97 3.09
CA GLN A 161 -21.22 -34.93 3.57
C GLN A 161 -22.59 -34.28 3.73
N GLN A 162 -22.69 -33.04 4.19
CA GLN A 162 -23.95 -32.30 4.24
C GLN A 162 -24.53 -32.10 2.83
N VAL A 163 -23.70 -31.73 1.86
CA VAL A 163 -24.14 -31.58 0.46
C VAL A 163 -24.70 -32.90 -0.09
N VAL A 164 -23.96 -34.00 0.09
CA VAL A 164 -24.39 -35.34 -0.39
C VAL A 164 -25.69 -35.78 0.25
N ARG A 165 -25.92 -35.45 1.52
CA ARG A 165 -27.16 -35.80 2.26
C ARG A 165 -28.30 -34.81 2.03
N GLY A 166 -28.10 -33.75 1.23
CA GLY A 166 -29.11 -32.72 1.01
C GLY A 166 -29.40 -31.85 2.25
N LEU A 167 -28.51 -31.84 3.24
CA LEU A 167 -28.68 -31.06 4.45
C LEU A 167 -28.28 -29.61 4.17
N LYS A 168 -29.26 -28.72 4.13
CA LYS A 168 -29.05 -27.31 3.82
C LYS A 168 -29.86 -26.44 4.77
N ARG A 169 -29.20 -25.46 5.40
CA ARG A 169 -29.87 -24.46 6.22
C ARG A 169 -30.56 -23.41 5.34
N PRO A 170 -31.71 -22.86 5.74
CA PRO A 170 -32.27 -21.70 5.05
C PRO A 170 -31.30 -20.50 5.12
N ILE A 171 -31.37 -19.62 4.14
CA ILE A 171 -30.68 -18.33 4.20
C ILE A 171 -31.40 -17.48 5.26
N PRO A 172 -30.65 -16.73 6.11
CA PRO A 172 -31.29 -15.80 7.05
C PRO A 172 -32.14 -14.76 6.30
N ASP A 173 -33.30 -14.45 6.84
CA ASP A 173 -34.30 -13.52 6.27
C ASP A 173 -34.64 -12.35 7.20
N GLU A 174 -33.78 -12.10 8.20
CA GLU A 174 -33.91 -10.96 9.11
C GLU A 174 -33.71 -9.62 8.43
N PHE A 175 -33.07 -9.60 7.27
CA PHE A 175 -32.86 -8.44 6.43
C PHE A 175 -33.17 -8.76 4.97
N ASP A 176 -33.72 -7.80 4.23
CA ASP A 176 -33.96 -7.93 2.79
C ASP A 176 -32.66 -8.18 2.00
N HIS A 177 -31.56 -7.63 2.50
CA HIS A 177 -30.25 -7.79 1.91
C HIS A 177 -29.21 -8.20 2.95
N LEU A 178 -28.44 -9.24 2.61
CA LEU A 178 -27.26 -9.64 3.36
C LEU A 178 -26.00 -9.07 2.68
N TYR A 179 -25.00 -8.76 3.49
CA TYR A 179 -23.74 -8.21 3.02
C TYR A 179 -22.57 -9.06 3.52
N GLY A 180 -21.51 -9.09 2.72
CA GLY A 180 -20.24 -9.70 3.10
C GLY A 180 -19.10 -8.76 2.79
N GLY A 181 -17.98 -8.87 3.50
CA GLY A 181 -16.84 -8.01 3.30
C GLY A 181 -15.65 -8.36 4.17
N SER A 182 -14.89 -7.36 4.51
CA SER A 182 -13.72 -7.51 5.38
C SER A 182 -14.13 -7.62 6.84
N GLN A 183 -13.43 -8.45 7.61
CA GLN A 183 -13.49 -8.45 9.07
C GLN A 183 -13.06 -7.09 9.66
N TRP A 184 -12.12 -6.41 9.00
CA TRP A 184 -11.45 -5.22 9.53
C TRP A 184 -12.27 -3.96 9.24
N PHE A 185 -12.41 -3.10 10.26
CA PHE A 185 -13.19 -1.88 10.18
C PHE A 185 -12.62 -0.77 11.08
N SER A 186 -13.12 0.44 10.85
CA SER A 186 -12.96 1.60 11.73
C SER A 186 -14.29 2.31 11.81
N ILE A 187 -14.99 2.20 12.94
CA ILE A 187 -16.39 2.62 13.11
C ILE A 187 -16.59 3.52 14.33
N THR A 188 -17.61 4.35 14.27
CA THR A 188 -17.94 5.28 15.36
C THR A 188 -18.52 4.56 16.59
N ARG A 189 -18.48 5.24 17.72
CA ARG A 189 -19.21 4.82 18.94
C ARG A 189 -20.69 4.56 18.68
N LYS A 190 -21.32 5.38 17.82
CA LYS A 190 -22.73 5.22 17.44
C LYS A 190 -22.95 3.88 16.74
N ALA A 191 -22.09 3.53 15.79
CA ALA A 191 -22.17 2.26 15.06
C ALA A 191 -21.97 1.06 15.99
N VAL A 192 -20.97 1.11 16.89
CA VAL A 192 -20.74 0.06 17.89
C VAL A 192 -21.96 -0.13 18.80
N LYS A 193 -22.55 0.94 19.30
CA LYS A 193 -23.77 0.88 20.12
C LYS A 193 -24.92 0.21 19.36
N ARG A 194 -25.18 0.67 18.14
CA ARG A 194 -26.25 0.14 17.30
C ARG A 194 -26.07 -1.36 17.00
N LEU A 195 -24.83 -1.78 16.70
CA LEU A 195 -24.50 -3.20 16.47
C LEU A 195 -24.74 -4.04 17.72
N LEU A 196 -24.28 -3.60 18.89
CA LEU A 196 -24.44 -4.35 20.14
C LEU A 196 -25.89 -4.36 20.65
N GLU A 197 -26.64 -3.26 20.48
CA GLU A 197 -28.07 -3.18 20.78
C GLU A 197 -28.86 -4.15 19.88
N TYR A 198 -28.63 -4.10 18.56
CA TYR A 198 -29.26 -5.02 17.63
C TYR A 198 -28.99 -6.49 18.01
N THR A 199 -27.73 -6.82 18.30
CA THR A 199 -27.32 -8.17 18.70
C THR A 199 -28.05 -8.65 19.96
N ARG A 200 -28.26 -7.76 20.93
CA ARG A 200 -29.00 -8.06 22.16
C ARG A 200 -30.49 -8.27 21.89
N ASP A 201 -31.08 -7.41 21.07
CA ASP A 201 -32.53 -7.35 20.84
C ASP A 201 -32.98 -8.38 19.77
N HIS A 202 -32.07 -8.81 18.88
CA HIS A 202 -32.32 -9.83 17.85
C HIS A 202 -31.29 -10.97 17.92
N PRO A 203 -31.33 -11.77 19.03
CA PRO A 203 -30.34 -12.82 19.26
C PRO A 203 -30.42 -13.98 18.25
N SER A 204 -31.55 -14.16 17.57
CA SER A 204 -31.75 -15.20 16.53
C SER A 204 -30.76 -15.07 15.39
N PHE A 205 -30.59 -13.86 14.86
CA PHE A 205 -29.63 -13.59 13.76
C PHE A 205 -28.20 -13.85 14.19
N TYR A 206 -27.80 -13.41 15.40
CA TYR A 206 -26.47 -13.68 15.94
C TYR A 206 -26.23 -15.18 16.14
N GLN A 207 -27.20 -15.90 16.76
CA GLN A 207 -27.12 -17.34 16.96
C GLN A 207 -27.08 -18.12 15.64
N ARG A 208 -27.73 -17.57 14.60
CA ARG A 208 -27.71 -18.13 13.25
C ARG A 208 -26.28 -18.17 12.65
N MET A 209 -25.37 -17.32 13.12
CA MET A 209 -23.97 -17.33 12.71
C MET A 209 -23.17 -18.52 13.27
N TRP A 210 -23.72 -19.27 14.22
CA TRP A 210 -23.08 -20.47 14.75
C TRP A 210 -22.76 -21.48 13.64
N MET A 211 -21.49 -21.92 13.61
CA MET A 211 -20.94 -22.78 12.55
C MET A 211 -21.12 -22.23 11.12
N THR A 212 -21.26 -20.93 10.95
CA THR A 212 -21.10 -20.28 9.65
C THR A 212 -19.60 -20.13 9.37
N PHE A 213 -19.18 -20.24 8.11
CA PHE A 213 -17.77 -19.98 7.74
C PHE A 213 -17.47 -18.50 7.74
N ALA A 214 -16.49 -18.09 8.53
CA ALA A 214 -16.08 -16.68 8.70
C ALA A 214 -17.29 -15.76 8.93
N PRO A 215 -18.06 -15.97 10.00
CA PRO A 215 -19.31 -15.26 10.25
C PRO A 215 -19.11 -13.76 10.50
N GLU A 216 -17.94 -13.35 10.99
CA GLU A 216 -17.55 -11.94 11.17
C GLU A 216 -17.56 -11.16 9.86
N GLU A 217 -17.17 -11.79 8.75
CA GLU A 217 -17.20 -11.19 7.42
C GLU A 217 -18.61 -10.95 6.88
N CYS A 218 -19.63 -11.56 7.47
CA CYS A 218 -21.04 -11.41 7.09
C CYS A 218 -21.85 -10.61 8.13
N TYR A 219 -21.69 -10.91 9.41
CA TYR A 219 -22.55 -10.40 10.47
C TYR A 219 -22.44 -8.88 10.62
N VAL A 220 -21.22 -8.40 10.84
CA VAL A 220 -20.98 -6.97 11.12
C VAL A 220 -21.40 -6.09 9.94
N ALA A 221 -20.96 -6.47 8.73
CA ALA A 221 -21.32 -5.73 7.52
C ALA A 221 -22.85 -5.75 7.29
N THR A 222 -23.51 -6.91 7.45
CA THR A 222 -24.98 -7.00 7.26
C THR A 222 -25.71 -6.09 8.25
N VAL A 223 -25.38 -6.16 9.53
CA VAL A 223 -26.08 -5.36 10.55
C VAL A 223 -25.84 -3.85 10.33
N LEU A 224 -24.61 -3.44 10.15
CA LEU A 224 -24.28 -2.01 10.03
C LEU A 224 -24.87 -1.39 8.76
N VAL A 225 -24.73 -2.05 7.61
CA VAL A 225 -25.22 -1.50 6.32
C VAL A 225 -26.76 -1.43 6.28
N ASN A 226 -27.46 -2.29 6.99
CA ASN A 226 -28.93 -2.22 7.07
C ASN A 226 -29.44 -1.23 8.14
N LEU A 227 -28.66 -0.95 9.18
CA LEU A 227 -29.11 -0.10 10.29
C LEU A 227 -28.63 1.34 10.25
N LEU A 228 -27.56 1.61 9.49
CA LEU A 228 -26.98 2.95 9.40
C LEU A 228 -27.35 3.62 8.08
N ASP A 229 -27.22 4.94 8.05
CA ASP A 229 -27.35 5.72 6.84
C ASP A 229 -26.18 5.35 5.89
N LYS A 230 -26.52 4.93 4.68
CA LYS A 230 -25.55 4.51 3.66
C LYS A 230 -24.59 5.64 3.27
N ASP A 231 -25.00 6.88 3.35
CA ASP A 231 -24.16 8.05 3.03
C ASP A 231 -23.03 8.24 4.07
N CYS A 232 -23.18 7.66 5.27
CA CYS A 232 -22.12 7.65 6.26
C CYS A 232 -21.13 6.50 6.09
N ILE A 233 -21.45 5.46 5.29
CA ILE A 233 -20.61 4.27 5.15
C ILE A 233 -19.67 4.39 3.96
N GLN A 234 -18.37 4.31 4.24
CA GLN A 234 -17.31 4.25 3.23
C GLN A 234 -16.92 2.80 3.03
N SER A 235 -17.07 2.27 1.79
CA SER A 235 -16.75 0.86 1.48
C SER A 235 -15.24 0.62 1.36
N THR A 236 -14.52 0.90 2.44
CA THR A 236 -13.10 0.62 2.60
C THR A 236 -12.83 0.16 4.03
N ASN A 237 -11.80 -0.64 4.22
CA ASN A 237 -11.34 -1.03 5.56
C ASN A 237 -10.09 -0.26 6.01
N LEU A 238 -9.56 0.64 5.19
CA LEU A 238 -8.33 1.42 5.43
C LEU A 238 -7.09 0.54 5.69
N ARG A 239 -7.06 -0.66 5.13
CA ARG A 239 -5.93 -1.60 5.24
C ARG A 239 -5.45 -2.02 3.87
N PHE A 240 -4.13 -2.09 3.70
CA PHE A 240 -3.54 -2.77 2.56
C PHE A 240 -3.51 -4.28 2.81
N ILE A 241 -4.14 -5.04 1.92
CA ILE A 241 -4.20 -6.51 1.96
C ILE A 241 -3.88 -7.02 0.55
N HIS A 242 -2.76 -7.73 0.41
CA HIS A 242 -2.37 -8.30 -0.89
C HIS A 242 -2.98 -9.68 -1.08
N TRP A 243 -4.07 -9.76 -1.87
CA TRP A 243 -4.86 -10.99 -2.04
C TRP A 243 -4.28 -12.01 -3.02
N HIS A 244 -2.98 -11.96 -3.29
CA HIS A 244 -2.28 -12.99 -4.05
C HIS A 244 -1.65 -14.03 -3.12
N PHE A 245 -1.36 -15.21 -3.67
CA PHE A 245 -0.60 -16.22 -2.93
C PHE A 245 0.89 -15.92 -3.10
N GLU A 246 1.47 -15.30 -2.11
CA GLU A 246 2.90 -14.96 -2.07
C GLU A 246 3.45 -15.19 -0.66
N ASN A 247 4.73 -15.48 -0.56
CA ASN A 247 5.42 -15.71 0.71
C ASN A 247 4.69 -16.72 1.61
N GLY A 248 4.21 -17.81 0.97
CA GLY A 248 3.60 -18.96 1.64
C GLY A 248 2.18 -18.77 2.17
N ASN A 249 1.50 -17.66 1.84
CA ASN A 249 0.15 -17.40 2.34
C ASN A 249 -0.75 -16.66 1.34
N ARG A 250 -2.07 -16.71 1.57
CA ARG A 250 -3.10 -15.89 0.92
C ARG A 250 -4.09 -15.39 2.00
N PRO A 251 -4.22 -14.08 2.26
CA PRO A 251 -3.42 -12.99 1.67
C PRO A 251 -1.93 -13.16 1.97
N ALA A 252 -1.08 -12.59 1.11
CA ALA A 252 0.37 -12.69 1.16
C ALA A 252 0.95 -12.25 2.51
N ASN A 253 2.04 -12.89 2.92
CA ASN A 253 2.93 -12.29 3.91
C ASN A 253 3.76 -11.22 3.20
N LEU A 254 3.74 -9.98 3.73
CA LEU A 254 4.37 -8.84 3.06
C LEU A 254 5.88 -8.84 3.28
N GLY A 255 6.64 -8.70 2.20
CA GLY A 255 8.08 -8.50 2.18
C GLY A 255 8.45 -7.16 1.57
N LYS A 256 9.76 -6.90 1.42
CA LYS A 256 10.28 -5.64 0.87
C LYS A 256 9.73 -5.32 -0.53
N GLU A 257 9.44 -6.32 -1.33
CA GLU A 257 8.85 -6.21 -2.67
C GLU A 257 7.47 -5.55 -2.68
N HIS A 258 6.80 -5.47 -1.53
CA HIS A 258 5.49 -4.86 -1.39
C HIS A 258 5.53 -3.38 -0.97
N PHE A 259 6.72 -2.83 -0.68
CA PHE A 259 6.85 -1.47 -0.16
C PHE A 259 6.19 -0.41 -1.06
N HIS A 260 6.35 -0.54 -2.38
CA HIS A 260 5.76 0.40 -3.35
C HIS A 260 4.22 0.45 -3.27
N TYR A 261 3.55 -0.68 -3.02
CA TYR A 261 2.09 -0.69 -2.83
C TYR A 261 1.64 0.10 -1.60
N LEU A 262 2.48 0.17 -0.57
CA LEU A 262 2.16 0.94 0.64
C LEU A 262 2.19 2.45 0.39
N LEU A 263 2.93 2.90 -0.62
CA LEU A 263 2.98 4.30 -1.04
C LEU A 263 1.72 4.71 -1.83
N GLU A 264 1.21 3.80 -2.67
CA GLU A 264 0.11 4.06 -3.60
C GLU A 264 -1.28 4.05 -2.94
N LYS A 265 -1.45 3.31 -1.85
CA LYS A 265 -2.77 3.04 -1.28
C LYS A 265 -3.11 3.96 -0.12
N GLU A 266 -4.32 4.49 -0.13
CA GLU A 266 -4.90 5.16 1.04
C GLU A 266 -5.22 4.13 2.13
N CYS A 267 -4.24 3.84 2.96
CA CYS A 267 -4.36 2.90 4.06
C CYS A 267 -3.50 3.33 5.25
N PHE A 268 -3.95 3.01 6.45
CA PHE A 268 -3.20 3.26 7.69
C PHE A 268 -2.49 2.04 8.23
N PHE A 269 -2.93 0.86 7.81
CA PHE A 269 -2.35 -0.40 8.24
C PHE A 269 -2.14 -1.33 7.05
N ALA A 270 -1.13 -2.19 7.15
CA ALA A 270 -0.88 -3.24 6.16
C ALA A 270 -0.84 -4.61 6.81
N ARG A 271 -1.20 -5.64 6.05
CA ARG A 271 -1.19 -7.02 6.50
C ARG A 271 -0.97 -8.02 5.34
N LYS A 272 -0.30 -9.18 5.57
CA LYS A 272 0.16 -9.65 6.89
C LYS A 272 1.64 -9.33 7.05
N MET A 273 2.00 -8.70 8.15
CA MET A 273 3.40 -8.51 8.55
C MET A 273 3.82 -9.71 9.40
N GLU A 274 4.48 -10.66 8.77
CA GLU A 274 4.86 -11.95 9.35
C GLU A 274 6.34 -12.23 9.19
N SER A 275 7.02 -12.51 10.30
CA SER A 275 8.42 -12.95 10.29
C SER A 275 8.53 -14.37 9.66
N PRO A 276 9.58 -14.64 8.87
CA PRO A 276 10.70 -13.76 8.57
C PRO A 276 10.46 -12.77 7.41
N TYR A 277 9.35 -12.86 6.68
CA TYR A 277 9.12 -12.13 5.43
C TYR A 277 9.14 -10.61 5.57
N CYS A 278 8.62 -10.08 6.69
CA CYS A 278 8.54 -8.63 6.89
C CYS A 278 9.82 -8.01 7.49
N GLU A 279 10.82 -8.81 7.87
CA GLU A 279 12.01 -8.31 8.57
C GLU A 279 12.80 -7.28 7.76
N ASP A 280 12.89 -7.48 6.45
CA ASP A 280 13.52 -6.54 5.54
C ASP A 280 12.62 -5.34 5.18
N LEU A 281 11.29 -5.48 5.32
CA LEU A 281 10.32 -4.43 5.01
C LEU A 281 10.15 -3.43 6.16
N LEU A 282 10.09 -3.91 7.40
CA LEU A 282 9.80 -3.07 8.56
C LEU A 282 10.73 -1.86 8.73
N PRO A 283 12.07 -1.98 8.53
CA PRO A 283 12.97 -0.82 8.63
C PRO A 283 12.64 0.30 7.63
N TYR A 284 12.16 -0.06 6.43
CA TYR A 284 11.72 0.93 5.43
C TYR A 284 10.42 1.61 5.84
N VAL A 285 9.46 0.83 6.34
CA VAL A 285 8.20 1.37 6.87
C VAL A 285 8.49 2.33 8.02
N ASP A 286 9.29 1.92 9.00
CA ASP A 286 9.63 2.74 10.17
C ASP A 286 10.33 4.05 9.76
N LYS A 287 11.29 3.97 8.85
CA LYS A 287 12.10 5.11 8.43
C LYS A 287 11.35 6.10 7.53
N TYR A 288 10.56 5.59 6.59
CA TYR A 288 10.02 6.40 5.49
C TYR A 288 8.51 6.65 5.59
N LEU A 289 7.77 5.79 6.29
CA LEU A 289 6.31 5.92 6.39
C LEU A 289 5.82 6.32 7.77
N LEU A 290 6.55 5.98 8.85
CA LEU A 290 6.11 6.27 10.21
C LEU A 290 6.84 7.46 10.84
N ALA A 291 8.04 7.81 10.36
CA ALA A 291 8.72 8.98 10.86
C ALA A 291 7.88 10.23 10.55
N ASP A 292 7.63 11.07 11.57
CA ASP A 292 7.15 12.45 11.39
C ASP A 292 8.26 13.30 10.74
N SER A 293 8.95 12.75 9.72
CA SER A 293 9.85 13.53 8.92
C SER A 293 8.99 14.48 8.11
N GLU A 294 9.34 15.76 8.10
CA GLU A 294 9.01 16.66 7.00
C GLU A 294 9.60 16.02 5.73
N ILE A 295 8.89 15.03 5.19
CA ILE A 295 9.15 14.55 3.84
C ILE A 295 8.91 15.78 3.01
N GLN A 296 10.00 16.37 2.49
CA GLN A 296 9.93 17.55 1.66
C GLN A 296 8.89 17.30 0.59
N GLN A 297 7.78 18.00 0.68
CA GLN A 297 6.82 18.01 -0.39
C GLN A 297 7.53 18.71 -1.55
N THR A 298 7.83 17.96 -2.59
CA THR A 298 8.36 18.55 -3.82
C THR A 298 7.37 19.58 -4.34
N ALA A 299 7.87 20.64 -4.96
CA ALA A 299 7.04 21.74 -5.44
C ALA A 299 5.88 21.28 -6.34
N THR A 300 6.10 20.24 -7.14
CA THR A 300 5.08 19.68 -8.03
C THR A 300 4.13 18.71 -7.34
N GLY A 301 4.57 17.99 -6.31
CA GLY A 301 3.83 16.88 -5.70
C GLY A 301 3.41 15.78 -6.69
N ALA A 302 3.92 15.80 -7.91
CA ALA A 302 3.53 14.93 -9.03
C ALA A 302 3.78 13.45 -8.73
N TRP A 303 4.80 13.14 -7.93
CA TRP A 303 5.14 11.78 -7.50
C TRP A 303 3.99 11.05 -6.80
N LYS A 304 3.02 11.75 -6.20
CA LYS A 304 1.83 11.14 -5.56
C LYS A 304 0.92 10.43 -6.55
N TYR A 305 1.01 10.80 -7.82
CA TYR A 305 0.12 10.29 -8.87
C TYR A 305 0.78 9.24 -9.76
N GLU A 306 2.09 9.12 -9.71
CA GLU A 306 2.78 8.02 -10.34
C GLU A 306 2.56 6.76 -9.52
N GLY A 307 1.64 5.91 -9.98
CA GLY A 307 1.60 4.54 -9.50
C GLY A 307 2.97 3.93 -9.76
N TYR A 308 3.70 3.55 -8.69
CA TYR A 308 4.93 2.76 -8.78
C TYR A 308 4.64 1.35 -9.27
N ARG A 309 3.81 1.25 -10.31
CA ARG A 309 3.61 0.02 -11.04
C ARG A 309 4.98 -0.43 -11.51
N LYS A 310 5.22 -1.73 -11.49
CA LYS A 310 6.32 -2.36 -12.18
C LYS A 310 6.47 -1.65 -13.52
N TYR A 311 7.41 -0.69 -13.61
CA TYR A 311 7.66 0.02 -14.85
C TYR A 311 8.03 -1.07 -15.85
N GLU A 312 7.21 -1.21 -16.87
CA GLU A 312 7.62 -1.95 -18.05
C GLU A 312 8.81 -1.19 -18.62
N ILE A 313 9.99 -1.74 -18.37
CA ILE A 313 11.21 -1.22 -18.97
C ILE A 313 11.02 -1.36 -20.48
N GLU A 314 10.97 -0.25 -21.18
CA GLU A 314 11.02 -0.23 -22.62
C GLU A 314 12.43 -0.68 -23.05
N GLU A 315 12.60 -1.97 -23.31
CA GLU A 315 13.91 -2.59 -23.57
C GLU A 315 14.64 -1.86 -24.70
N ALA A 316 13.93 -1.48 -25.77
CA ALA A 316 14.50 -0.75 -26.90
C ALA A 316 15.12 0.60 -26.49
N PHE A 317 14.48 1.32 -25.57
CA PHE A 317 15.03 2.56 -24.99
C PHE A 317 16.26 2.29 -24.13
N GLY A 318 16.18 1.31 -23.26
CA GLY A 318 17.31 0.92 -22.40
C GLY A 318 18.53 0.50 -23.21
N ASP A 319 18.33 -0.30 -24.26
CA ASP A 319 19.40 -0.75 -25.17
C ASP A 319 19.98 0.38 -26.01
N PHE A 320 19.14 1.33 -26.45
CA PHE A 320 19.61 2.52 -27.17
C PHE A 320 20.57 3.34 -26.30
N VAL A 321 20.21 3.61 -25.03
CA VAL A 321 21.08 4.35 -24.09
C VAL A 321 22.41 3.64 -23.88
N VAL A 322 22.40 2.31 -23.71
CA VAL A 322 23.64 1.53 -23.55
C VAL A 322 24.56 1.70 -24.75
N ARG A 323 24.05 1.50 -25.97
CA ARG A 323 24.83 1.64 -27.21
C ARG A 323 25.36 3.05 -27.35
N PHE A 324 24.52 4.05 -27.17
CA PHE A 324 24.92 5.44 -27.24
C PHE A 324 26.09 5.77 -26.27
N CYS A 325 25.96 5.35 -25.01
CA CYS A 325 27.02 5.56 -24.02
C CYS A 325 28.35 4.89 -24.42
N GLN A 326 28.30 3.73 -25.02
CA GLN A 326 29.49 3.01 -25.50
C GLN A 326 30.12 3.68 -26.73
N ASP A 327 29.27 4.06 -27.72
CA ASP A 327 29.73 4.64 -29.00
C ASP A 327 30.37 6.03 -28.79
N VAL A 328 29.85 6.83 -27.84
CA VAL A 328 30.29 8.19 -27.57
C VAL A 328 31.25 8.28 -26.36
N SER A 329 31.52 7.14 -25.71
CA SER A 329 32.40 7.06 -24.53
C SER A 329 31.93 7.92 -23.35
N ILE A 330 30.64 7.89 -23.03
CA ILE A 330 30.05 8.55 -21.84
C ILE A 330 30.65 7.96 -20.57
N VAL A 331 31.15 8.81 -19.68
CA VAL A 331 31.75 8.39 -18.41
C VAL A 331 30.74 8.52 -17.27
N LYS A 332 30.08 9.67 -17.16
CA LYS A 332 29.09 9.95 -16.12
C LYS A 332 27.74 10.24 -16.77
N ALA A 333 26.71 9.54 -16.33
CA ALA A 333 25.35 9.77 -16.81
C ALA A 333 24.36 9.88 -15.66
N LEU A 334 23.28 10.61 -15.90
CA LEU A 334 22.21 10.88 -14.95
C LEU A 334 20.87 10.45 -15.56
N ASP A 335 20.04 9.78 -14.78
CA ASP A 335 18.61 9.60 -15.03
C ASP A 335 17.84 10.50 -14.07
N ILE A 336 17.26 11.58 -14.57
CA ILE A 336 16.46 12.53 -13.79
C ILE A 336 14.97 12.23 -14.02
N GLY A 337 14.22 12.05 -12.93
CA GLY A 337 12.89 11.43 -12.97
C GLY A 337 12.98 9.92 -13.09
N CYS A 338 13.97 9.32 -12.39
CA CYS A 338 14.28 7.89 -12.48
C CYS A 338 13.23 6.98 -11.82
N GLY A 339 12.21 7.54 -11.16
CA GLY A 339 11.22 6.79 -10.40
C GLY A 339 11.88 5.88 -9.36
N ALA A 340 11.55 4.61 -9.40
CA ALA A 340 12.16 3.60 -8.52
C ALA A 340 13.59 3.17 -8.94
N GLY A 341 14.19 3.78 -9.96
CA GLY A 341 15.55 3.48 -10.41
C GLY A 341 15.69 2.23 -11.30
N CYS A 342 14.61 1.77 -11.95
CA CYS A 342 14.64 0.56 -12.76
C CYS A 342 15.64 0.61 -13.92
N TYR A 343 15.67 1.71 -14.68
CA TYR A 343 16.65 1.91 -15.74
C TYR A 343 18.07 2.06 -15.18
N VAL A 344 18.22 2.83 -14.11
CA VAL A 344 19.52 3.01 -13.43
C VAL A 344 20.11 1.67 -13.03
N SER A 345 19.31 0.80 -12.40
CA SER A 345 19.72 -0.57 -12.05
C SER A 345 20.11 -1.38 -13.26
N GLN A 346 19.32 -1.33 -14.35
CA GLN A 346 19.59 -2.05 -15.58
C GLN A 346 20.91 -1.59 -16.23
N TRP A 347 21.14 -0.28 -16.32
CA TRP A 347 22.34 0.29 -16.95
C TRP A 347 23.60 0.04 -16.11
N ARG A 348 23.50 0.11 -14.77
CA ARG A 348 24.61 -0.24 -13.87
C ARG A 348 25.01 -1.71 -14.00
N LYS A 349 24.04 -2.62 -14.09
CA LYS A 349 24.32 -4.05 -14.37
C LYS A 349 25.03 -4.31 -15.69
N ARG A 350 24.93 -3.38 -16.65
CA ARG A 350 25.65 -3.40 -17.92
C ARG A 350 26.98 -2.63 -17.88
N GLY A 351 27.45 -2.22 -16.70
CA GLY A 351 28.74 -1.60 -16.46
C GLY A 351 28.81 -0.08 -16.68
N LEU A 352 27.65 0.59 -16.81
CA LEU A 352 27.59 2.04 -16.97
C LEU A 352 27.52 2.75 -15.63
N GLN A 353 28.14 3.94 -15.52
CA GLN A 353 28.09 4.78 -14.33
C GLN A 353 26.91 5.75 -14.41
N PHE A 354 25.76 5.33 -13.91
CA PHE A 354 24.55 6.14 -13.84
C PHE A 354 24.24 6.56 -12.40
N ALA A 355 23.97 7.85 -12.20
CA ALA A 355 23.24 8.36 -11.05
C ALA A 355 21.74 8.39 -11.38
N GLY A 356 20.89 8.32 -10.38
CA GLY A 356 19.44 8.48 -10.53
C GLY A 356 18.92 9.47 -9.49
N TYR A 357 18.04 10.38 -9.91
CA TYR A 357 17.32 11.28 -9.03
C TYR A 357 15.86 11.39 -9.47
N ASP A 358 14.97 11.54 -8.49
CA ASP A 358 13.53 11.73 -8.72
C ASP A 358 12.97 12.71 -7.69
N ALA A 359 11.90 13.41 -8.04
CA ALA A 359 11.19 14.30 -7.14
C ALA A 359 10.51 13.55 -5.98
N ASN A 360 10.34 12.23 -6.11
CA ASN A 360 9.73 11.39 -5.08
C ASN A 360 10.66 11.21 -3.88
N PRO A 361 10.24 11.66 -2.67
CA PRO A 361 11.05 11.54 -1.46
C PRO A 361 11.34 10.09 -1.04
N TYR A 362 10.61 9.11 -1.56
CA TYR A 362 10.82 7.69 -1.29
C TYR A 362 11.79 7.01 -2.27
N THR A 363 12.29 7.71 -3.27
CA THR A 363 13.23 7.17 -4.27
C THR A 363 14.42 6.44 -3.64
N PRO A 364 15.07 6.93 -2.55
CA PRO A 364 16.18 6.20 -1.95
C PRO A 364 15.78 4.82 -1.43
N ALA A 365 14.59 4.69 -0.85
CA ALA A 365 14.08 3.41 -0.38
C ALA A 365 13.72 2.48 -1.53
N LEU A 366 13.00 3.00 -2.52
CA LEU A 366 12.54 2.24 -3.69
C LEU A 366 13.72 1.71 -4.52
N SER A 367 14.70 2.56 -4.80
CA SER A 367 15.87 2.18 -5.57
C SER A 367 16.73 1.14 -4.84
N GLN A 368 16.86 1.26 -3.51
CA GLN A 368 17.61 0.29 -2.71
C GLN A 368 17.00 -1.12 -2.77
N LEU A 369 15.68 -1.25 -2.99
CA LEU A 369 15.03 -2.54 -3.20
C LEU A 369 15.36 -3.17 -4.56
N LEU A 370 15.72 -2.36 -5.55
CA LEU A 370 15.93 -2.77 -6.94
C LEU A 370 17.41 -2.86 -7.33
N LEU A 371 18.28 -2.06 -6.68
CA LEU A 371 19.70 -2.05 -6.98
C LEU A 371 20.40 -3.29 -6.40
N PRO A 372 21.45 -3.78 -7.05
CA PRO A 372 22.31 -4.82 -6.48
C PRO A 372 22.91 -4.40 -5.14
N ASP A 373 23.24 -5.39 -4.30
CA ASP A 373 23.91 -5.15 -3.03
C ASP A 373 25.21 -4.37 -3.23
N GLY A 374 25.35 -3.26 -2.48
CA GLY A 374 26.52 -2.38 -2.55
C GLY A 374 26.41 -1.20 -3.51
N ASP A 375 25.37 -1.12 -4.32
CA ASP A 375 25.13 0.03 -5.17
C ASP A 375 24.62 1.25 -4.37
N THR A 376 24.99 2.46 -4.83
CA THR A 376 24.46 3.69 -4.26
C THR A 376 22.99 3.85 -4.62
N PRO A 377 22.09 4.06 -3.66
CA PRO A 377 20.68 4.33 -3.95
C PRO A 377 20.51 5.59 -4.79
N CYS A 378 19.39 5.67 -5.55
CA CYS A 378 18.99 6.90 -6.22
C CYS A 378 18.64 7.98 -5.19
N GLY A 379 18.90 9.24 -5.54
CA GLY A 379 18.65 10.39 -4.67
C GLY A 379 17.31 11.06 -4.90
N VAL A 380 17.05 12.13 -4.14
CA VAL A 380 15.88 12.98 -4.31
C VAL A 380 16.30 14.31 -4.94
N ALA A 381 15.64 14.70 -6.03
CA ALA A 381 15.81 16.00 -6.66
C ALA A 381 14.57 16.36 -7.50
N ASP A 382 14.07 17.57 -7.34
CA ASP A 382 12.97 18.12 -8.14
C ASP A 382 13.52 19.15 -9.13
N LEU A 383 13.20 18.99 -10.41
CA LEU A 383 13.62 19.90 -11.48
C LEU A 383 13.08 21.33 -11.31
N THR A 384 12.07 21.53 -10.48
CA THR A 384 11.48 22.84 -10.21
C THR A 384 12.11 23.58 -9.04
N ASP A 385 13.02 22.91 -8.32
CA ASP A 385 13.74 23.45 -7.15
C ASP A 385 15.21 23.74 -7.45
N THR A 386 15.92 24.33 -6.48
CA THR A 386 17.37 24.49 -6.52
C THR A 386 18.04 23.12 -6.37
N LEU A 387 18.81 22.73 -7.37
CA LEU A 387 19.47 21.42 -7.38
C LEU A 387 20.82 21.50 -6.65
N GLU A 388 21.01 20.71 -5.61
CA GLU A 388 22.29 20.54 -4.89
C GLU A 388 23.19 19.47 -5.55
N ILE A 389 23.25 19.45 -6.89
CA ILE A 389 24.09 18.51 -7.65
C ILE A 389 25.36 19.25 -8.10
N ALA A 390 26.49 18.87 -7.51
CA ALA A 390 27.72 19.67 -7.56
C ALA A 390 28.44 19.68 -8.92
N GLU A 391 28.29 18.66 -9.77
CA GLU A 391 29.00 18.52 -11.04
C GLU A 391 28.07 18.04 -12.16
N PRO A 392 28.19 18.60 -13.37
CA PRO A 392 27.40 18.17 -14.52
C PRO A 392 27.79 16.76 -15.00
N PHE A 393 26.88 16.12 -15.70
CA PHE A 393 27.02 14.80 -16.30
C PHE A 393 27.26 14.89 -17.81
N ASP A 394 27.95 13.91 -18.39
CA ASP A 394 28.16 13.87 -19.83
C ASP A 394 26.84 13.65 -20.58
N LEU A 395 25.96 12.81 -20.02
CA LEU A 395 24.61 12.55 -20.51
C LEU A 395 23.59 12.71 -19.38
N VAL A 396 22.53 13.46 -19.64
CA VAL A 396 21.33 13.50 -18.82
C VAL A 396 20.19 12.85 -19.58
N VAL A 397 19.58 11.82 -18.99
CA VAL A 397 18.35 11.21 -19.48
C VAL A 397 17.18 11.80 -18.70
N CYS A 398 16.18 12.33 -19.42
CA CYS A 398 14.94 12.87 -18.85
C CYS A 398 13.76 12.26 -19.63
N LYS A 399 13.31 11.08 -19.16
CA LYS A 399 12.32 10.30 -19.87
C LYS A 399 10.91 10.54 -19.32
N ASP A 400 10.09 11.21 -20.13
CA ASP A 400 8.66 11.43 -19.85
C ASP A 400 8.36 12.20 -18.54
N VAL A 401 9.29 13.08 -18.11
CA VAL A 401 9.19 13.85 -16.85
C VAL A 401 8.52 15.21 -17.05
N LEU A 402 8.88 15.95 -18.09
CA LEU A 402 8.42 17.32 -18.31
C LEU A 402 6.89 17.47 -18.39
N PRO A 403 6.11 16.51 -18.87
CA PRO A 403 4.63 16.59 -18.82
C PRO A 403 4.05 16.75 -17.41
N TYR A 404 4.79 16.35 -16.37
CA TYR A 404 4.37 16.50 -14.96
C TYR A 404 4.75 17.86 -14.37
N VAL A 405 5.62 18.63 -15.05
CA VAL A 405 6.06 19.93 -14.58
C VAL A 405 4.98 20.99 -14.89
N PRO A 406 4.57 21.82 -13.89
CA PRO A 406 3.66 22.93 -14.13
C PRO A 406 4.19 23.89 -15.19
N SER A 407 3.28 24.45 -16.02
CA SER A 407 3.68 25.32 -17.13
C SER A 407 4.48 26.54 -16.69
N GLU A 408 4.17 27.09 -15.53
CA GLU A 408 4.88 28.22 -14.92
C GLU A 408 6.30 27.91 -14.47
N MET A 409 6.62 26.61 -14.26
CA MET A 409 7.92 26.14 -13.81
C MET A 409 8.75 25.51 -14.94
N GLU A 410 8.24 25.47 -16.16
CA GLU A 410 8.91 24.81 -17.28
C GLU A 410 10.29 25.37 -17.56
N HIS A 411 10.44 26.69 -17.61
CA HIS A 411 11.73 27.34 -17.87
C HIS A 411 12.75 27.05 -16.76
N VAL A 412 12.31 26.93 -15.49
CA VAL A 412 13.17 26.52 -14.37
C VAL A 412 13.65 25.08 -14.57
N ALA A 413 12.73 24.18 -14.91
CA ALA A 413 13.07 22.78 -15.13
C ALA A 413 14.02 22.59 -16.32
N ILE A 414 13.83 23.31 -17.42
CA ILE A 414 14.72 23.26 -18.60
C ILE A 414 16.10 23.84 -18.26
N HIS A 415 16.15 24.99 -17.56
CA HIS A 415 17.39 25.56 -17.08
C HIS A 415 18.19 24.59 -16.21
N ASN A 416 17.50 23.94 -15.26
CA ASN A 416 18.10 22.93 -14.40
C ASN A 416 18.60 21.72 -15.19
N LEU A 417 17.83 21.21 -16.16
CA LEU A 417 18.29 20.13 -17.04
C LEU A 417 19.53 20.50 -17.84
N ALA A 418 19.58 21.73 -18.39
CA ALA A 418 20.71 22.24 -19.12
C ALA A 418 21.97 22.40 -18.23
N ALA A 419 21.78 22.86 -16.99
CA ALA A 419 22.87 23.00 -16.01
C ALA A 419 23.44 21.64 -15.57
N LEU A 420 22.61 20.60 -15.51
CA LEU A 420 23.02 19.21 -15.18
C LEU A 420 23.83 18.54 -16.28
N SER A 421 23.76 19.01 -17.52
CA SER A 421 24.44 18.39 -18.67
C SER A 421 25.65 19.17 -19.17
N SER A 422 26.76 18.47 -19.28
CA SER A 422 27.96 19.02 -19.94
C SER A 422 27.96 18.82 -21.46
N HIS A 423 27.27 17.77 -21.97
CA HIS A 423 27.34 17.37 -23.37
C HIS A 423 26.00 17.05 -24.01
N PHE A 424 25.25 16.08 -23.45
CA PHE A 424 24.05 15.52 -24.08
C PHE A 424 22.86 15.47 -23.14
N ILE A 425 21.67 15.73 -23.71
CA ILE A 425 20.40 15.49 -23.03
C ILE A 425 19.55 14.57 -23.92
N LEU A 426 19.20 13.38 -23.43
CA LEU A 426 18.22 12.50 -24.05
C LEU A 426 16.86 12.80 -23.42
N LEU A 427 16.00 13.41 -24.21
CA LEU A 427 14.70 13.90 -23.78
C LEU A 427 13.56 13.10 -24.38
N SER A 428 12.52 12.79 -23.62
CA SER A 428 11.22 12.39 -24.14
C SER A 428 10.08 13.00 -23.33
N TRP A 429 8.90 13.19 -23.99
CA TRP A 429 7.75 13.90 -23.43
C TRP A 429 6.43 13.20 -23.72
N LYS A 430 6.41 11.88 -23.70
CA LYS A 430 5.20 11.10 -23.86
C LYS A 430 4.22 11.39 -22.74
N VAL A 431 3.00 11.80 -23.08
CA VAL A 431 1.92 11.98 -22.11
C VAL A 431 1.29 10.62 -21.81
N PRO A 432 1.20 10.21 -20.54
CA PRO A 432 0.51 8.98 -20.15
C PRO A 432 -0.96 9.01 -20.55
N THR A 433 -1.49 7.89 -21.02
CA THR A 433 -2.85 7.81 -21.58
C THR A 433 -3.98 7.78 -20.56
N SER A 434 -3.70 7.51 -19.30
CA SER A 434 -4.70 7.61 -18.20
C SER A 434 -4.07 7.54 -16.81
N LEU A 435 -4.13 8.65 -16.08
CA LEU A 435 -4.20 8.64 -14.62
C LEU A 435 -5.41 9.50 -14.26
N GLU A 436 -6.45 8.91 -13.66
CA GLU A 436 -7.62 9.64 -13.20
C GLU A 436 -7.21 10.76 -12.24
N GLY A 437 -7.59 12.00 -12.55
CA GLY A 437 -7.36 13.16 -11.68
C GLY A 437 -6.06 13.92 -11.89
N VAL A 438 -5.15 13.49 -12.77
CA VAL A 438 -3.91 14.21 -13.08
C VAL A 438 -4.03 14.97 -14.37
N CYS A 439 -3.77 16.26 -14.33
CA CYS A 439 -3.73 17.12 -15.52
C CYS A 439 -2.30 17.09 -16.08
N PHE A 440 -2.08 16.28 -17.12
CA PHE A 440 -0.82 16.30 -17.86
C PHE A 440 -0.86 17.41 -18.89
N ARG A 441 0.26 18.13 -19.01
CA ARG A 441 0.42 19.14 -20.03
C ARG A 441 0.85 18.50 -21.35
N LYS A 442 0.12 18.79 -22.43
CA LYS A 442 0.56 18.46 -23.78
C LYS A 442 1.68 19.43 -24.17
N MET A 443 2.90 18.90 -24.32
CA MET A 443 4.04 19.69 -24.75
C MET A 443 3.93 20.01 -26.24
N GLN A 444 4.28 21.26 -26.60
CA GLN A 444 4.50 21.63 -28.00
C GLN A 444 6.01 21.53 -28.27
N GLU A 445 6.40 20.68 -29.21
CA GLU A 445 7.80 20.38 -29.51
C GLU A 445 8.60 21.64 -29.85
N GLU A 446 8.02 22.53 -30.66
CA GLU A 446 8.67 23.75 -31.12
C GLU A 446 9.02 24.68 -29.97
N ASP A 447 8.08 24.88 -29.03
CA ASP A 447 8.30 25.74 -27.85
C ASP A 447 9.34 25.12 -26.91
N LEU A 448 9.24 23.80 -26.69
CA LEU A 448 10.16 23.05 -25.84
C LEU A 448 11.60 23.15 -26.37
N LEU A 449 11.80 22.93 -27.65
CA LEU A 449 13.13 22.98 -28.28
C LEU A 449 13.70 24.41 -28.32
N ALA A 450 12.85 25.41 -28.48
CA ALA A 450 13.27 26.84 -28.44
C ALA A 450 13.86 27.18 -27.05
N HIS A 451 13.23 26.75 -25.97
CA HIS A 451 13.76 26.97 -24.62
C HIS A 451 15.13 26.29 -24.41
N PHE A 452 15.30 25.05 -24.90
CA PHE A 452 16.63 24.41 -24.85
C PHE A 452 17.66 25.09 -25.72
N GLU A 453 17.24 25.71 -26.81
CA GLU A 453 18.15 26.49 -27.67
C GLU A 453 18.66 27.77 -27.00
N GLU A 454 17.85 28.43 -26.18
CA GLU A 454 18.21 29.53 -25.30
C GLU A 454 19.26 29.11 -24.26
N GLU A 455 19.13 27.90 -23.72
CA GLU A 455 20.10 27.31 -22.77
C GLU A 455 21.35 26.72 -23.45
N GLY A 456 21.51 26.92 -24.75
CA GLY A 456 22.70 26.54 -25.51
C GLY A 456 22.74 25.08 -25.97
N PHE A 457 21.59 24.42 -26.07
CA PHE A 457 21.47 23.08 -26.64
C PHE A 457 20.76 23.12 -27.99
N VAL A 458 21.09 22.20 -28.87
CA VAL A 458 20.44 22.01 -30.18
C VAL A 458 20.17 20.55 -30.46
N VAL A 459 19.16 20.30 -31.29
CA VAL A 459 18.80 18.91 -31.66
C VAL A 459 19.91 18.27 -32.49
N GLU A 460 20.43 17.14 -32.03
CA GLU A 460 21.31 16.29 -32.79
C GLU A 460 20.46 15.39 -33.72
N ARG A 461 20.40 15.77 -35.00
CA ARG A 461 19.45 15.22 -35.98
C ARG A 461 19.68 13.76 -36.33
N TYR A 462 20.92 13.34 -36.44
CA TYR A 462 21.23 11.95 -36.85
C TYR A 462 20.85 10.98 -35.74
N ILE A 463 21.26 11.26 -34.50
CA ILE A 463 20.96 10.41 -33.34
C ILE A 463 19.46 10.45 -33.03
N THR A 464 18.82 11.61 -33.15
CA THR A 464 17.35 11.73 -33.00
C THR A 464 16.62 10.89 -34.01
N THR A 465 17.06 10.88 -35.28
CA THR A 465 16.45 10.02 -36.31
C THR A 465 16.61 8.53 -35.95
N MET A 466 17.79 8.11 -35.50
CA MET A 466 18.01 6.73 -35.06
C MET A 466 17.12 6.37 -33.85
N LEU A 467 16.95 7.28 -32.90
CA LEU A 467 16.09 7.11 -31.75
C LEU A 467 14.62 6.92 -32.18
N HIS A 468 14.10 7.78 -33.07
CA HIS A 468 12.76 7.66 -33.63
C HIS A 468 12.53 6.32 -34.33
N MET A 469 13.49 5.86 -35.12
CA MET A 469 13.42 4.56 -35.78
C MET A 469 13.43 3.39 -34.80
N THR A 470 14.26 3.49 -33.74
CA THR A 470 14.40 2.45 -32.73
C THR A 470 13.14 2.31 -31.87
N LEU A 471 12.54 3.44 -31.48
CA LEU A 471 11.39 3.48 -30.58
C LEU A 471 10.04 3.51 -31.32
N ASN A 472 10.07 3.68 -32.65
CA ASN A 472 8.87 3.87 -33.47
C ASN A 472 7.94 4.98 -32.93
N ARG A 473 8.53 6.09 -32.46
CA ARG A 473 7.82 7.28 -31.95
C ARG A 473 8.64 8.54 -32.19
N GLN A 474 7.97 9.72 -32.14
CA GLN A 474 8.60 11.01 -32.43
C GLN A 474 8.64 11.98 -31.23
N ASP A 475 8.04 11.64 -30.11
CA ASP A 475 8.00 12.43 -28.88
C ASP A 475 9.29 12.28 -28.04
N CYS A 476 10.43 12.30 -28.70
CA CYS A 476 11.76 12.21 -28.09
C CYS A 476 12.84 12.78 -29.00
N CYS A 477 13.91 13.30 -28.41
CA CYS A 477 15.07 13.77 -29.15
C CYS A 477 16.38 13.66 -28.35
N MET A 478 17.51 13.69 -29.07
CA MET A 478 18.83 13.91 -28.49
C MET A 478 19.23 15.37 -28.70
N LEU A 479 19.54 16.05 -27.60
CA LEU A 479 20.06 17.40 -27.61
C LEU A 479 21.59 17.36 -27.34
N THR A 480 22.33 18.22 -28.04
CA THR A 480 23.77 18.38 -27.83
C THR A 480 24.10 19.83 -27.55
N LYS A 481 25.10 20.08 -26.73
CA LYS A 481 25.57 21.42 -26.41
C LYS A 481 26.15 22.11 -27.65
N LYS A 482 25.79 23.37 -27.92
CA LYS A 482 26.27 24.13 -29.06
C LYS A 482 27.81 24.13 -29.15
N GLY A 483 28.35 23.88 -30.33
CA GLY A 483 29.80 23.83 -30.57
C GLY A 483 30.47 22.49 -30.33
N MET A 484 29.74 21.48 -29.86
CA MET A 484 30.25 20.13 -29.74
C MET A 484 30.14 19.37 -31.07
N GLN A 485 31.23 18.76 -31.51
CA GLN A 485 31.23 17.86 -32.69
C GLN A 485 31.28 16.42 -32.20
N ILE A 486 30.26 15.62 -32.57
CA ILE A 486 30.33 14.19 -32.39
C ILE A 486 31.27 13.64 -33.43
N MET A 487 32.46 13.15 -33.01
CA MET A 487 33.35 12.47 -33.96
C MET A 487 32.67 11.15 -34.37
N ASN A 488 32.11 11.14 -35.58
CA ASN A 488 31.67 9.91 -36.23
C ASN A 488 32.87 8.97 -36.38
N LYS A 489 32.96 7.94 -35.59
CA LYS A 489 33.88 6.82 -35.81
C LYS A 489 33.25 5.78 -36.70
#